data_dd71d731ffe3bc791b4fe2a0fb7fb860
#
_entry.id   dd71d731ffe3bc791b4fe2a0fb7fb860
#
_cell.length_a   1.000
_cell.length_b   1.000
_cell.length_c   1.000
_cell.angle_alpha   90.00
_cell.angle_beta   90.00
_cell.angle_gamma   90.00
#
_symmetry.space_group_name_H-M   'P 1'
#
loop_
_entity.id
_entity.type
_entity.pdbx_description
1 polymer ?
#
loop_
_entity_poly.entity_id
_entity_poly.type
_entity_poly.pdbx_seq_one_letter_code
_entity_poly.pdbx_strand_id
1 'polypeptide(L)'
;ILSDMRALAPDCIVADSMAIWGKLIAQKLGIPFVSSTTTFAFNRYSAGMMKQSPVRFLRMLCSMPKIGREIKRLQAAGYSVKNVLDIIQNDDSTDTIVYTSPEFQPYSDTFSADHYAFVGPSVRPAETRMEKPRQPLVYISLGTVVNDHPSFYRQCIAALADSPCRVILSVGEQVSPADLGALSQNVEAHSQVDQIAVLQVADVFLTHCGMNSVNEALYFGVPLVMFPQTPEQGGVCTRVLQLGAGVKLEKPDAV
;
A
#
# COMPACT_ATOMS: atom_id res chain seq x y z
N ILE A 1 17.52 -19.32 -9.72
CA ILE A 1 16.23 -18.72 -10.21
C ILE A 1 16.14 -18.80 -11.74
N LEU A 2 17.08 -18.23 -12.55
CA LEU A 2 16.97 -18.28 -14.02
C LEU A 2 17.05 -19.71 -14.58
N SER A 3 17.92 -20.57 -14.01
CA SER A 3 18.00 -22.00 -14.35
C SER A 3 16.69 -22.73 -14.06
N ASP A 4 16.09 -22.43 -12.91
CA ASP A 4 14.87 -23.09 -12.46
C ASP A 4 13.68 -22.64 -13.32
N MET A 5 13.64 -21.36 -13.69
CA MET A 5 12.62 -20.82 -14.59
C MET A 5 12.73 -21.41 -16.01
N ARG A 6 13.98 -21.66 -16.51
CA ARG A 6 14.17 -22.36 -17.77
C ARG A 6 13.68 -23.79 -17.72
N ALA A 7 13.89 -24.49 -16.59
CA ALA A 7 13.43 -25.86 -16.41
C ALA A 7 11.89 -25.96 -16.32
N LEU A 8 11.25 -24.93 -15.71
CA LEU A 8 9.79 -24.82 -15.64
C LEU A 8 9.15 -24.49 -17.01
N ALA A 9 9.90 -23.87 -17.93
CA ALA A 9 9.44 -23.44 -19.25
C ALA A 9 8.07 -22.72 -19.22
N PRO A 10 7.89 -21.64 -18.45
CA PRO A 10 6.62 -20.94 -18.37
C PRO A 10 6.31 -20.19 -19.67
N ASP A 11 5.02 -20.10 -20.04
CA ASP A 11 4.55 -19.35 -21.20
C ASP A 11 4.54 -17.84 -20.99
N CYS A 12 4.41 -17.37 -19.73
CA CYS A 12 4.48 -15.96 -19.35
C CYS A 12 4.93 -15.82 -17.88
N ILE A 13 5.33 -14.60 -17.51
CA ILE A 13 5.61 -14.26 -16.11
C ILE A 13 4.70 -13.12 -15.70
N VAL A 14 3.96 -13.32 -14.60
CA VAL A 14 3.24 -12.26 -13.89
C VAL A 14 3.99 -12.01 -12.58
N ALA A 15 4.42 -10.76 -12.35
CA ALA A 15 5.13 -10.43 -11.11
C ALA A 15 4.71 -9.05 -10.59
N ASP A 16 4.84 -8.87 -9.27
CA ASP A 16 4.65 -7.56 -8.64
C ASP A 16 5.55 -6.51 -9.28
N SER A 17 5.06 -5.31 -9.46
CA SER A 17 5.76 -4.18 -10.09
C SER A 17 7.09 -3.83 -9.42
N MET A 18 7.24 -4.14 -8.12
CA MET A 18 8.49 -3.97 -7.37
C MET A 18 9.41 -5.20 -7.46
N ALA A 19 8.92 -6.33 -7.99
CA ALA A 19 9.71 -7.54 -8.20
C ALA A 19 10.48 -7.48 -9.54
N ILE A 20 11.46 -6.58 -9.60
CA ILE A 20 12.28 -6.24 -10.76
C ILE A 20 12.81 -7.49 -11.51
N TRP A 21 13.17 -8.53 -10.76
CA TRP A 21 13.67 -9.77 -11.33
C TRP A 21 12.67 -10.49 -12.22
N GLY A 22 11.36 -10.33 -12.02
CA GLY A 22 10.33 -10.92 -12.87
C GLY A 22 10.44 -10.43 -14.32
N LYS A 23 10.49 -9.11 -14.52
CA LYS A 23 10.66 -8.48 -15.84
C LYS A 23 11.99 -8.89 -16.49
N LEU A 24 13.09 -8.86 -15.74
CA LEU A 24 14.41 -9.22 -16.24
C LEU A 24 14.50 -10.70 -16.68
N ILE A 25 13.89 -11.61 -15.92
CA ILE A 25 13.83 -13.04 -16.26
C ILE A 25 13.01 -13.25 -17.53
N ALA A 26 11.82 -12.62 -17.63
CA ALA A 26 10.97 -12.72 -18.82
C ALA A 26 11.70 -12.26 -20.06
N GLN A 27 12.38 -11.11 -20.01
CA GLN A 27 13.23 -10.60 -21.11
C GLN A 27 14.32 -11.62 -21.49
N LYS A 28 14.96 -12.25 -20.51
CA LYS A 28 16.05 -13.22 -20.76
C LYS A 28 15.55 -14.54 -21.35
N LEU A 29 14.32 -14.89 -21.05
CA LEU A 29 13.65 -16.09 -21.60
C LEU A 29 12.94 -15.81 -22.92
N GLY A 30 12.72 -14.53 -23.28
CA GLY A 30 11.99 -14.14 -24.48
C GLY A 30 10.49 -14.45 -24.42
N ILE A 31 9.91 -14.41 -23.21
CA ILE A 31 8.50 -14.71 -22.97
C ILE A 31 7.73 -13.46 -22.50
N PRO A 32 6.39 -13.42 -22.67
CA PRO A 32 5.56 -12.31 -22.21
C PRO A 32 5.73 -12.03 -20.70
N PHE A 33 5.59 -10.74 -20.33
CA PHE A 33 5.63 -10.27 -18.97
C PHE A 33 4.42 -9.39 -18.69
N VAL A 34 3.75 -9.63 -17.57
CA VAL A 34 2.66 -8.80 -17.05
C VAL A 34 3.05 -8.27 -15.66
N SER A 35 2.98 -6.97 -15.50
CA SER A 35 3.19 -6.32 -14.22
C SER A 35 1.92 -6.31 -13.39
N SER A 36 2.01 -6.76 -12.14
CA SER A 36 0.94 -6.74 -11.14
C SER A 36 1.22 -5.61 -10.16
N THR A 37 0.44 -4.52 -10.20
CA THR A 37 0.71 -3.30 -9.46
C THR A 37 -0.28 -3.13 -8.31
N THR A 38 0.21 -3.33 -7.08
CA THR A 38 -0.56 -3.23 -5.83
C THR A 38 -0.51 -1.84 -5.21
N THR A 39 0.18 -0.89 -5.85
CA THR A 39 0.25 0.53 -5.51
C THR A 39 -0.26 1.37 -6.68
N PHE A 40 -0.08 2.69 -6.65
CA PHE A 40 -0.31 3.49 -7.85
C PHE A 40 0.63 3.10 -8.98
N ALA A 41 0.11 3.08 -10.19
CA ALA A 41 0.94 3.03 -11.37
C ALA A 41 1.73 4.34 -11.50
N PHE A 42 3.01 4.23 -11.91
CA PHE A 42 3.91 5.37 -12.01
C PHE A 42 4.30 5.64 -13.45
N ASN A 43 4.20 6.91 -13.83
CA ASN A 43 4.78 7.46 -15.04
C ASN A 43 5.40 8.83 -14.73
N ARG A 44 5.87 9.54 -15.76
CA ARG A 44 6.46 10.87 -15.60
C ARG A 44 5.54 11.91 -14.94
N TYR A 45 4.22 11.76 -15.05
CA TYR A 45 3.23 12.67 -14.48
C TYR A 45 2.96 12.36 -13.01
N SER A 46 2.83 11.07 -12.66
CA SER A 46 2.53 10.63 -11.29
C SER A 46 3.77 10.59 -10.38
N ALA A 47 4.97 10.51 -10.93
CA ALA A 47 6.22 10.46 -10.15
C ALA A 47 6.42 11.66 -9.20
N GLY A 48 5.90 12.83 -9.54
CA GLY A 48 5.96 14.05 -8.71
C GLY A 48 5.10 14.01 -7.45
N MET A 49 4.18 13.07 -7.32
CA MET A 49 3.31 12.96 -6.14
C MET A 49 4.02 12.42 -4.90
N MET A 50 5.10 11.67 -5.08
CA MET A 50 5.94 11.25 -3.95
C MET A 50 6.86 12.40 -3.54
N LYS A 51 6.37 13.28 -2.65
CA LYS A 51 7.21 14.31 -2.04
C LYS A 51 8.34 13.65 -1.26
N GLN A 52 9.55 13.74 -1.78
CA GLN A 52 10.74 13.27 -1.09
C GLN A 52 11.27 14.35 -0.16
N SER A 53 11.65 13.99 1.06
CA SER A 53 12.35 14.92 1.94
C SER A 53 13.75 15.22 1.36
N PRO A 54 14.31 16.42 1.59
CA PRO A 54 15.67 16.78 1.12
C PRO A 54 16.74 15.75 1.52
N VAL A 55 16.61 15.16 2.71
CA VAL A 55 17.53 14.13 3.21
C VAL A 55 17.44 12.83 2.38
N ARG A 56 16.23 12.42 2.00
CA ARG A 56 16.04 11.24 1.14
C ARG A 56 16.55 11.48 -0.28
N PHE A 57 16.32 12.67 -0.81
CA PHE A 57 16.88 13.08 -2.10
C PHE A 57 18.41 13.02 -2.09
N LEU A 58 19.06 13.52 -1.05
CA LEU A 58 20.51 13.44 -0.88
C LEU A 58 20.99 11.98 -0.76
N ARG A 59 20.30 11.14 0.01
CA ARG A 59 20.61 9.70 0.07
C ARG A 59 20.48 9.01 -1.29
N MET A 60 19.48 9.37 -2.07
CA MET A 60 19.30 8.85 -3.43
C MET A 60 20.49 9.25 -4.31
N LEU A 61 20.91 10.52 -4.28
CA LEU A 61 22.11 10.99 -5.02
C LEU A 61 23.37 10.23 -4.60
N CYS A 62 23.59 10.01 -3.30
CA CYS A 62 24.72 9.22 -2.80
C CYS A 62 24.67 7.76 -3.23
N SER A 63 23.49 7.22 -3.54
CA SER A 63 23.31 5.84 -4.01
C SER A 63 23.52 5.67 -5.52
N MET A 64 23.47 6.75 -6.29
CA MET A 64 23.57 6.71 -7.76
C MET A 64 24.83 5.99 -8.28
N PRO A 65 26.04 6.17 -7.71
CA PRO A 65 27.24 5.45 -8.18
C PRO A 65 27.13 3.94 -7.98
N LYS A 66 26.48 3.49 -6.88
CA LYS A 66 26.25 2.07 -6.61
C LYS A 66 25.24 1.49 -7.59
N ILE A 67 24.15 2.19 -7.83
CA ILE A 67 23.11 1.83 -8.78
C ILE A 67 23.70 1.73 -10.20
N GLY A 68 24.49 2.72 -10.62
CA GLY A 68 25.14 2.70 -11.94
C GLY A 68 26.09 1.50 -12.14
N ARG A 69 26.76 1.04 -11.08
CA ARG A 69 27.57 -0.19 -11.12
C ARG A 69 26.72 -1.45 -11.30
N GLU A 70 25.60 -1.54 -10.61
CA GLU A 70 24.70 -2.70 -10.72
C GLU A 70 24.03 -2.73 -12.12
N ILE A 71 23.65 -1.59 -12.68
CA ILE A 71 23.14 -1.51 -14.06
C ILE A 71 24.20 -2.01 -15.05
N LYS A 72 25.46 -1.58 -14.92
CA LYS A 72 26.55 -2.07 -15.79
C LYS A 72 26.75 -3.58 -15.66
N ARG A 73 26.63 -4.14 -14.45
CA ARG A 73 26.69 -5.59 -14.22
C ARG A 73 25.56 -6.34 -14.92
N LEU A 74 24.34 -5.82 -14.84
CA LEU A 74 23.19 -6.37 -15.56
C LEU A 74 23.40 -6.31 -17.08
N GLN A 75 23.86 -5.18 -17.60
CA GLN A 75 24.18 -5.04 -19.01
C GLN A 75 25.27 -6.03 -19.47
N ALA A 76 26.35 -6.19 -18.68
CA ALA A 76 27.41 -7.17 -18.94
C ALA A 76 26.89 -8.61 -18.90
N ALA A 77 25.87 -8.89 -18.09
CA ALA A 77 25.18 -10.19 -18.05
C ALA A 77 24.12 -10.34 -19.18
N GLY A 78 24.03 -9.37 -20.10
CA GLY A 78 23.15 -9.41 -21.26
C GLY A 78 21.69 -9.09 -20.97
N TYR A 79 21.40 -8.29 -19.92
CA TYR A 79 20.08 -7.72 -19.67
C TYR A 79 19.95 -6.34 -20.32
N SER A 80 18.79 -6.07 -20.92
CA SER A 80 18.50 -4.78 -21.57
C SER A 80 17.96 -3.78 -20.55
N VAL A 81 18.83 -3.16 -19.77
CA VAL A 81 18.50 -2.15 -18.77
C VAL A 81 19.29 -0.88 -19.08
N LYS A 82 18.62 0.23 -19.35
CA LYS A 82 19.28 1.53 -19.64
C LYS A 82 19.50 2.34 -18.38
N ASN A 83 18.51 2.38 -17.49
CA ASN A 83 18.55 3.15 -16.26
C ASN A 83 17.62 2.54 -15.19
N VAL A 84 17.60 3.10 -13.98
CA VAL A 84 16.74 2.63 -12.88
C VAL A 84 15.25 2.77 -13.20
N LEU A 85 14.88 3.78 -13.96
CA LEU A 85 13.49 4.03 -14.30
C LEU A 85 12.93 2.95 -15.23
N ASP A 86 13.74 2.40 -16.13
CA ASP A 86 13.33 1.27 -16.98
C ASP A 86 12.96 0.02 -16.16
N ILE A 87 13.47 -0.05 -14.93
CA ILE A 87 13.22 -1.16 -14.02
C ILE A 87 11.97 -0.91 -13.17
N ILE A 88 11.78 0.33 -12.70
CA ILE A 88 10.73 0.74 -11.77
C ILE A 88 9.48 1.23 -12.51
N GLN A 89 9.66 1.89 -13.64
CA GLN A 89 8.55 2.35 -14.47
C GLN A 89 8.16 1.23 -15.44
N ASN A 90 6.90 0.90 -15.44
CA ASN A 90 6.33 0.20 -16.56
C ASN A 90 6.28 1.20 -17.71
N ASP A 91 7.06 0.93 -18.75
CA ASP A 91 6.96 1.68 -19.99
C ASP A 91 5.61 1.40 -20.67
N ASP A 92 5.23 2.24 -21.63
CA ASP A 92 3.96 2.11 -22.37
C ASP A 92 3.85 0.81 -23.18
N SER A 93 4.84 -0.07 -23.12
CA SER A 93 4.86 -1.39 -23.78
C SER A 93 4.74 -2.57 -22.82
N THR A 94 4.59 -2.32 -21.52
CA THR A 94 4.45 -3.37 -20.50
C THR A 94 2.99 -3.52 -20.08
N ASP A 95 2.41 -4.69 -20.35
CA ASP A 95 1.07 -5.01 -19.88
C ASP A 95 1.02 -4.97 -18.35
N THR A 96 0.11 -4.17 -17.81
CA THR A 96 0.07 -3.85 -16.39
C THR A 96 -1.34 -3.95 -15.84
N ILE A 97 -1.52 -4.75 -14.80
CA ILE A 97 -2.75 -4.82 -14.01
C ILE A 97 -2.58 -3.91 -12.79
N VAL A 98 -3.51 -2.98 -12.60
CA VAL A 98 -3.52 -2.03 -11.48
C VAL A 98 -4.74 -2.30 -10.61
N TYR A 99 -4.53 -2.68 -9.35
CA TYR A 99 -5.60 -3.05 -8.42
C TYR A 99 -6.22 -1.82 -7.74
N THR A 100 -6.64 -0.85 -8.55
CA THR A 100 -7.45 0.28 -8.10
C THR A 100 -8.32 0.78 -9.26
N SER A 101 -9.25 1.70 -8.98
CA SER A 101 -10.06 2.29 -10.04
C SER A 101 -9.33 3.42 -10.78
N PRO A 102 -9.70 3.72 -12.03
CA PRO A 102 -9.19 4.89 -12.76
C PRO A 102 -9.40 6.19 -12.00
N GLU A 103 -10.53 6.31 -11.28
CA GLU A 103 -10.89 7.51 -10.50
C GLU A 103 -9.97 7.69 -9.30
N PHE A 104 -9.48 6.59 -8.69
CA PHE A 104 -8.53 6.67 -7.59
C PHE A 104 -7.10 6.82 -8.06
N GLN A 105 -6.74 6.28 -9.23
CA GLN A 105 -5.40 6.44 -9.82
C GLN A 105 -5.14 7.90 -10.23
N PRO A 106 -4.12 8.57 -9.70
CA PRO A 106 -3.73 9.89 -10.18
C PRO A 106 -3.29 9.84 -11.64
N TYR A 107 -3.74 10.82 -12.44
CA TYR A 107 -3.39 10.94 -13.86
C TYR A 107 -3.69 9.68 -14.68
N SER A 108 -4.79 9.00 -14.38
CA SER A 108 -5.19 7.75 -15.05
C SER A 108 -5.32 7.90 -16.57
N ASP A 109 -5.73 9.07 -17.04
CA ASP A 109 -5.85 9.46 -18.44
C ASP A 109 -4.52 9.52 -19.21
N THR A 110 -3.39 9.48 -18.50
CA THR A 110 -2.05 9.49 -19.10
C THR A 110 -1.45 8.10 -19.30
N PHE A 111 -2.17 7.04 -18.91
CA PHE A 111 -1.78 5.64 -19.12
C PHE A 111 -2.48 5.06 -20.34
N SER A 112 -1.74 4.31 -21.17
CA SER A 112 -2.30 3.68 -22.37
C SER A 112 -3.32 2.61 -22.00
N ALA A 113 -4.53 2.70 -22.52
CA ALA A 113 -5.57 1.69 -22.33
C ALA A 113 -5.23 0.33 -22.98
N ASP A 114 -4.28 0.30 -23.92
CA ASP A 114 -3.82 -0.93 -24.57
C ASP A 114 -2.95 -1.78 -23.63
N HIS A 115 -2.30 -1.13 -22.65
CA HIS A 115 -1.33 -1.79 -21.75
C HIS A 115 -1.67 -1.69 -20.28
N TYR A 116 -2.60 -0.83 -19.87
CA TYR A 116 -2.98 -0.67 -18.46
C TYR A 116 -4.43 -1.06 -18.22
N ALA A 117 -4.65 -2.09 -17.42
CA ALA A 117 -5.96 -2.50 -16.95
C ALA A 117 -6.16 -2.08 -15.49
N PHE A 118 -7.01 -1.09 -15.26
CA PHE A 118 -7.46 -0.69 -13.92
C PHE A 118 -8.65 -1.56 -13.54
N VAL A 119 -8.40 -2.58 -12.71
CA VAL A 119 -9.39 -3.65 -12.41
C VAL A 119 -10.17 -3.42 -11.12
N GLY A 120 -9.91 -2.31 -10.44
CA GLY A 120 -10.48 -2.05 -9.12
C GLY A 120 -9.76 -2.81 -8.01
N PRO A 121 -10.19 -2.64 -6.75
CA PRO A 121 -9.57 -3.30 -5.61
C PRO A 121 -9.78 -4.81 -5.65
N SER A 122 -8.74 -5.57 -5.30
CA SER A 122 -8.83 -7.02 -5.11
C SER A 122 -9.37 -7.32 -3.72
N VAL A 123 -10.68 -7.12 -3.51
CA VAL A 123 -11.34 -7.38 -2.24
C VAL A 123 -11.72 -8.86 -2.16
N ARG A 124 -11.14 -9.56 -1.18
CA ARG A 124 -11.50 -10.97 -0.90
C ARG A 124 -12.85 -11.06 -0.17
N PRO A 125 -13.55 -12.19 -0.21
CA PRO A 125 -14.66 -12.42 0.69
C PRO A 125 -14.22 -12.34 2.16
N ALA A 126 -15.12 -11.88 3.04
CA ALA A 126 -14.89 -11.96 4.48
C ALA A 126 -14.83 -13.43 4.92
N GLU A 127 -13.89 -13.74 5.80
CA GLU A 127 -13.74 -15.08 6.40
C GLU A 127 -14.73 -15.30 7.54
N THR A 128 -15.11 -14.18 8.20
CA THR A 128 -16.04 -14.18 9.32
C THR A 128 -17.22 -13.26 9.01
N ARG A 129 -18.33 -13.47 9.71
CA ARG A 129 -19.48 -12.55 9.65
C ARG A 129 -19.51 -11.72 10.92
N MET A 130 -19.58 -10.40 10.73
CA MET A 130 -19.76 -9.46 11.81
C MET A 130 -21.11 -8.77 11.68
N GLU A 131 -21.88 -8.69 12.77
CA GLU A 131 -23.11 -7.91 12.80
C GLU A 131 -22.79 -6.44 13.09
N LYS A 132 -23.50 -5.53 12.41
CA LYS A 132 -23.32 -4.09 12.66
C LYS A 132 -23.78 -3.78 14.08
N PRO A 133 -22.90 -3.23 14.94
CA PRO A 133 -23.26 -2.83 16.27
C PRO A 133 -24.27 -1.67 16.25
N ARG A 134 -24.99 -1.47 17.36
CA ARG A 134 -25.93 -0.34 17.50
C ARG A 134 -25.19 0.99 17.61
N GLN A 135 -24.02 0.98 18.28
CA GLN A 135 -23.13 2.14 18.37
C GLN A 135 -22.32 2.29 17.08
N PRO A 136 -21.91 3.52 16.73
CA PRO A 136 -20.93 3.71 15.65
C PRO A 136 -19.67 2.89 15.91
N LEU A 137 -19.13 2.25 14.89
CA LEU A 137 -17.92 1.43 14.96
C LEU A 137 -16.73 2.17 14.37
N VAL A 138 -15.71 2.39 15.18
CA VAL A 138 -14.40 2.89 14.76
C VAL A 138 -13.44 1.71 14.66
N TYR A 139 -12.91 1.48 13.47
CA TYR A 139 -11.85 0.52 13.24
C TYR A 139 -10.49 1.22 13.21
N ILE A 140 -9.46 0.64 13.83
CA ILE A 140 -8.10 1.21 13.90
C ILE A 140 -7.10 0.13 13.52
N SER A 141 -6.29 0.39 12.47
CA SER A 141 -5.18 -0.50 12.07
C SER A 141 -4.08 0.28 11.36
N LEU A 142 -2.84 0.05 11.79
CA LEU A 142 -1.64 0.57 11.11
C LEU A 142 -1.02 -0.44 10.13
N GLY A 143 -1.74 -1.51 9.79
CA GLY A 143 -1.29 -2.55 8.86
C GLY A 143 -0.34 -3.55 9.49
N THR A 144 0.39 -4.29 8.64
CA THR A 144 1.18 -5.45 9.08
C THR A 144 2.69 -5.19 9.14
N VAL A 145 3.20 -4.14 8.50
CA VAL A 145 4.65 -3.93 8.34
C VAL A 145 5.22 -2.90 9.31
N VAL A 146 4.59 -1.73 9.42
CA VAL A 146 5.03 -0.63 10.30
C VAL A 146 3.91 -0.35 11.30
N ASN A 147 3.81 -1.19 12.30
CA ASN A 147 2.75 -1.14 13.31
C ASN A 147 3.26 -1.14 14.78
N ASP A 148 4.58 -1.12 14.99
CA ASP A 148 5.20 -1.01 16.32
C ASP A 148 5.07 0.42 16.88
N HIS A 149 3.83 0.79 17.21
CA HIS A 149 3.47 2.10 17.75
C HIS A 149 2.57 2.01 18.98
N PRO A 150 3.01 1.37 20.07
CA PRO A 150 2.18 1.16 21.26
C PRO A 150 1.73 2.48 21.91
N SER A 151 2.53 3.53 21.84
CA SER A 151 2.15 4.86 22.34
C SER A 151 0.99 5.48 21.55
N PHE A 152 0.97 5.32 20.23
CA PHE A 152 -0.13 5.78 19.39
C PHE A 152 -1.43 5.03 19.68
N TYR A 153 -1.36 3.70 19.82
CA TYR A 153 -2.55 2.91 20.18
C TYR A 153 -3.09 3.32 21.55
N ARG A 154 -2.22 3.53 22.55
CA ARG A 154 -2.65 4.02 23.89
C ARG A 154 -3.32 5.39 23.82
N GLN A 155 -2.82 6.31 22.98
CA GLN A 155 -3.46 7.61 22.75
C GLN A 155 -4.84 7.46 22.12
N CYS A 156 -4.99 6.58 21.12
CA CYS A 156 -6.30 6.29 20.52
C CYS A 156 -7.27 5.71 21.56
N ILE A 157 -6.83 4.76 22.38
CA ILE A 157 -7.64 4.16 23.46
C ILE A 157 -8.09 5.24 24.45
N ALA A 158 -7.16 6.09 24.92
CA ALA A 158 -7.49 7.15 25.87
C ALA A 158 -8.46 8.20 25.28
N ALA A 159 -8.26 8.58 24.02
CA ALA A 159 -9.11 9.56 23.33
C ALA A 159 -10.54 9.06 23.08
N LEU A 160 -10.72 7.73 22.97
CA LEU A 160 -12.01 7.12 22.62
C LEU A 160 -12.66 6.39 23.81
N ALA A 161 -12.03 6.38 25.00
CA ALA A 161 -12.50 5.65 26.18
C ALA A 161 -13.94 6.02 26.60
N ASP A 162 -14.26 7.31 26.61
CA ASP A 162 -15.57 7.84 27.02
C ASP A 162 -16.50 8.14 25.83
N SER A 163 -16.12 7.72 24.64
CA SER A 163 -16.92 7.96 23.44
C SER A 163 -18.10 6.96 23.35
N PRO A 164 -19.22 7.35 22.74
CA PRO A 164 -20.36 6.47 22.55
C PRO A 164 -20.18 5.45 21.43
N CYS A 165 -18.97 5.31 20.89
CA CYS A 165 -18.67 4.36 19.82
C CYS A 165 -18.02 3.09 20.34
N ARG A 166 -18.19 1.98 19.61
CA ARG A 166 -17.38 0.77 19.77
C ARG A 166 -16.07 0.95 18.98
N VAL A 167 -14.96 0.49 19.54
CA VAL A 167 -13.64 0.60 18.93
C VAL A 167 -13.02 -0.77 18.79
N ILE A 168 -12.56 -1.12 17.59
CA ILE A 168 -11.81 -2.34 17.33
C ILE A 168 -10.41 -1.93 16.85
N LEU A 169 -9.38 -2.38 17.58
CA LEU A 169 -7.97 -2.22 17.18
C LEU A 169 -7.41 -3.52 16.65
N SER A 170 -6.75 -3.46 15.49
CA SER A 170 -5.85 -4.50 14.99
C SER A 170 -4.43 -3.99 15.08
N VAL A 171 -3.68 -4.46 16.09
CA VAL A 171 -2.36 -3.87 16.43
C VAL A 171 -1.20 -4.58 15.76
N GLY A 172 -1.45 -5.70 15.06
CA GLY A 172 -0.42 -6.52 14.43
C GLY A 172 0.30 -7.43 15.43
N GLU A 173 1.33 -8.11 14.93
CA GLU A 173 2.08 -9.08 15.76
C GLU A 173 3.21 -8.43 16.57
N GLN A 174 3.58 -7.19 16.28
CA GLN A 174 4.69 -6.50 16.94
C GLN A 174 4.28 -5.85 18.27
N VAL A 175 2.98 -5.67 18.49
CA VAL A 175 2.43 -5.10 19.72
C VAL A 175 1.49 -6.12 20.35
N SER A 176 1.74 -6.49 21.62
CA SER A 176 0.79 -7.32 22.36
C SER A 176 -0.41 -6.48 22.83
N PRO A 177 -1.65 -6.90 22.59
CA PRO A 177 -2.82 -6.23 23.17
C PRO A 177 -2.73 -6.05 24.69
N ALA A 178 -2.09 -6.99 25.41
CA ALA A 178 -1.86 -6.93 26.86
C ALA A 178 -0.96 -5.76 27.27
N ASP A 179 -0.05 -5.29 26.39
CA ASP A 179 0.88 -4.20 26.67
C ASP A 179 0.24 -2.81 26.50
N LEU A 180 -1.01 -2.75 26.05
CA LEU A 180 -1.71 -1.48 25.85
C LEU A 180 -2.32 -0.91 27.14
N GLY A 181 -2.33 -1.69 28.22
CA GLY A 181 -2.90 -1.32 29.49
C GLY A 181 -4.38 -1.71 29.61
N ALA A 182 -5.08 -1.11 30.58
CA ALA A 182 -6.49 -1.37 30.77
C ALA A 182 -7.32 -0.79 29.62
N LEU A 183 -8.16 -1.63 29.01
CA LEU A 183 -9.09 -1.21 27.96
C LEU A 183 -10.43 -0.79 28.58
N SER A 184 -11.03 0.27 28.05
CA SER A 184 -12.41 0.66 28.37
C SER A 184 -13.40 -0.36 27.81
N GLN A 185 -14.62 -0.41 28.36
CA GLN A 185 -15.63 -1.38 27.94
C GLN A 185 -16.03 -1.32 26.45
N ASN A 186 -15.86 -0.18 25.83
CA ASN A 186 -16.17 0.05 24.43
C ASN A 186 -15.00 -0.25 23.48
N VAL A 187 -13.82 -0.66 23.98
CA VAL A 187 -12.58 -0.87 23.22
C VAL A 187 -12.15 -2.32 23.25
N GLU A 188 -11.92 -2.89 22.09
CA GLU A 188 -11.35 -4.23 21.90
C GLU A 188 -10.03 -4.12 21.13
N ALA A 189 -8.99 -4.80 21.59
CA ALA A 189 -7.70 -4.86 20.93
C ALA A 189 -7.34 -6.30 20.59
N HIS A 190 -6.98 -6.54 19.35
CA HIS A 190 -6.61 -7.85 18.81
C HIS A 190 -5.29 -7.75 18.06
N SER A 191 -4.49 -8.80 18.06
CA SER A 191 -3.30 -8.87 17.21
C SER A 191 -3.70 -8.83 15.73
N GLN A 192 -4.78 -9.54 15.36
CA GLN A 192 -5.30 -9.58 14.01
C GLN A 192 -6.83 -9.74 14.02
N VAL A 193 -7.49 -9.13 13.05
CA VAL A 193 -8.93 -9.28 12.80
C VAL A 193 -9.17 -9.58 11.31
N ASP A 194 -10.34 -10.12 10.98
CA ASP A 194 -10.79 -10.14 9.59
C ASP A 194 -11.18 -8.72 9.16
N GLN A 195 -10.23 -7.99 8.59
CA GLN A 195 -10.39 -6.60 8.17
C GLN A 195 -11.62 -6.40 7.28
N ILE A 196 -11.89 -7.34 6.37
CA ILE A 196 -13.04 -7.23 5.47
C ILE A 196 -14.36 -7.33 6.23
N ALA A 197 -14.46 -8.25 7.18
CA ALA A 197 -15.64 -8.36 8.02
C ALA A 197 -15.89 -7.10 8.87
N VAL A 198 -14.82 -6.50 9.40
CA VAL A 198 -14.92 -5.25 10.17
C VAL A 198 -15.29 -4.09 9.26
N LEU A 199 -14.66 -3.93 8.08
CA LEU A 199 -14.94 -2.82 7.16
C LEU A 199 -16.37 -2.85 6.61
N GLN A 200 -16.99 -4.03 6.46
CA GLN A 200 -18.40 -4.14 6.05
C GLN A 200 -19.38 -3.45 7.01
N VAL A 201 -18.99 -3.25 8.26
CA VAL A 201 -19.85 -2.70 9.32
C VAL A 201 -19.26 -1.46 9.99
N ALA A 202 -18.03 -1.09 9.70
CA ALA A 202 -17.36 0.08 10.26
C ALA A 202 -17.99 1.39 9.75
N ASP A 203 -18.03 2.39 10.61
CA ASP A 203 -18.48 3.74 10.27
C ASP A 203 -17.28 4.69 10.02
N VAL A 204 -16.10 4.37 10.58
CA VAL A 204 -14.85 5.10 10.39
C VAL A 204 -13.68 4.14 10.46
N PHE A 205 -12.66 4.34 9.61
CA PHE A 205 -11.41 3.59 9.66
C PHE A 205 -10.21 4.50 9.85
N LEU A 206 -9.51 4.36 10.99
CA LEU A 206 -8.22 5.00 11.22
C LEU A 206 -7.12 4.10 10.68
N THR A 207 -6.40 4.58 9.67
CA THR A 207 -5.44 3.80 8.89
C THR A 207 -4.11 4.51 8.64
N HIS A 208 -3.05 3.74 8.45
CA HIS A 208 -1.74 4.21 7.99
C HIS A 208 -1.70 4.59 6.50
N CYS A 209 -2.79 4.44 5.76
CA CYS A 209 -2.90 4.66 4.31
C CYS A 209 -2.13 3.64 3.44
N GLY A 210 -2.03 2.39 3.85
CA GLY A 210 -1.61 1.32 2.94
C GLY A 210 -2.62 1.18 1.80
N MET A 211 -2.15 1.03 0.57
CA MET A 211 -2.99 1.07 -0.64
C MET A 211 -4.14 0.06 -0.58
N ASN A 212 -3.88 -1.18 -0.17
CA ASN A 212 -4.91 -2.21 -0.08
C ASN A 212 -5.98 -1.85 0.94
N SER A 213 -5.57 -1.44 2.16
CA SER A 213 -6.50 -1.05 3.21
C SER A 213 -7.37 0.15 2.84
N VAL A 214 -6.81 1.11 2.11
CA VAL A 214 -7.56 2.27 1.59
C VAL A 214 -8.53 1.84 0.50
N ASN A 215 -8.09 1.03 -0.45
CA ASN A 215 -8.96 0.49 -1.50
C ASN A 215 -10.12 -0.33 -0.94
N GLU A 216 -9.86 -1.18 0.07
CA GLU A 216 -10.89 -1.96 0.76
C GLU A 216 -11.90 -1.05 1.49
N ALA A 217 -11.42 -0.05 2.23
CA ALA A 217 -12.29 0.91 2.91
C ALA A 217 -13.15 1.71 1.94
N LEU A 218 -12.58 2.21 0.86
CA LEU A 218 -13.31 2.93 -0.19
C LEU A 218 -14.36 2.04 -0.88
N TYR A 219 -14.03 0.75 -1.10
CA TYR A 219 -14.96 -0.23 -1.67
C TYR A 219 -16.22 -0.40 -0.79
N PHE A 220 -16.07 -0.38 0.53
CA PHE A 220 -17.20 -0.46 1.47
C PHE A 220 -17.78 0.92 1.85
N GLY A 221 -17.28 2.02 1.29
CA GLY A 221 -17.77 3.37 1.57
C GLY A 221 -17.41 3.87 2.96
N VAL A 222 -16.35 3.34 3.59
CA VAL A 222 -15.91 3.71 4.94
C VAL A 222 -15.00 4.94 4.87
N PRO A 223 -15.38 6.08 5.50
CA PRO A 223 -14.54 7.28 5.56
C PRO A 223 -13.26 7.03 6.38
N LEU A 224 -12.18 7.72 5.99
CA LEU A 224 -10.84 7.47 6.48
C LEU A 224 -10.33 8.58 7.42
N VAL A 225 -9.74 8.17 8.54
CA VAL A 225 -8.86 9.01 9.35
C VAL A 225 -7.43 8.51 9.13
N MET A 226 -6.56 9.36 8.60
CA MET A 226 -5.31 8.94 7.99
C MET A 226 -4.08 9.33 8.79
N PHE A 227 -3.19 8.36 9.06
CA PHE A 227 -1.93 8.54 9.76
C PHE A 227 -0.77 7.94 8.94
N PRO A 228 -0.38 8.57 7.81
CA PRO A 228 0.66 8.04 6.93
C PRO A 228 2.04 8.12 7.58
N GLN A 229 2.84 7.06 7.45
CA GLN A 229 4.17 6.90 8.06
C GLN A 229 5.28 6.85 7.01
N THR A 230 4.97 6.51 5.75
CA THR A 230 5.90 6.42 4.64
C THR A 230 5.53 7.39 3.52
N PRO A 231 6.45 7.73 2.58
CA PRO A 231 6.14 8.58 1.44
C PRO A 231 5.07 8.00 0.51
N GLU A 232 5.05 6.68 0.32
CA GLU A 232 4.01 6.00 -0.45
C GLU A 232 2.64 6.21 0.19
N GLN A 233 2.53 5.93 1.48
CA GLN A 233 1.32 6.18 2.26
C GLN A 233 0.91 7.67 2.24
N GLY A 234 1.89 8.58 2.22
CA GLY A 234 1.67 10.00 2.04
C GLY A 234 1.05 10.36 0.68
N GLY A 235 1.45 9.65 -0.38
CA GLY A 235 0.86 9.78 -1.71
C GLY A 235 -0.61 9.32 -1.73
N VAL A 236 -0.88 8.16 -1.15
CA VAL A 236 -2.25 7.61 -1.00
C VAL A 236 -3.13 8.55 -0.18
N CYS A 237 -2.61 9.03 0.98
CA CYS A 237 -3.29 10.01 1.83
C CYS A 237 -3.65 11.28 1.06
N THR A 238 -2.73 11.82 0.27
CA THR A 238 -2.97 13.00 -0.56
C THR A 238 -4.12 12.76 -1.55
N ARG A 239 -4.18 11.58 -2.17
CA ARG A 239 -5.26 11.25 -3.09
C ARG A 239 -6.61 11.12 -2.40
N VAL A 240 -6.67 10.48 -1.24
CA VAL A 240 -7.91 10.39 -0.42
C VAL A 240 -8.41 11.78 -0.05
N LEU A 241 -7.52 12.70 0.36
CA LEU A 241 -7.89 14.09 0.66
C LEU A 241 -8.46 14.83 -0.57
N GLN A 242 -7.84 14.65 -1.74
CA GLN A 242 -8.32 15.26 -2.99
C GLN A 242 -9.73 14.80 -3.36
N LEU A 243 -10.09 13.57 -3.03
CA LEU A 243 -11.40 12.98 -3.28
C LEU A 243 -12.42 13.24 -2.16
N GLY A 244 -12.02 13.91 -1.06
CA GLY A 244 -12.89 14.17 0.07
C GLY A 244 -13.33 12.92 0.84
N ALA A 245 -12.58 11.80 0.70
CA ALA A 245 -12.93 10.51 1.31
C ALA A 245 -12.35 10.31 2.72
N GLY A 246 -11.69 11.32 3.28
CA GLY A 246 -11.14 11.23 4.64
C GLY A 246 -10.42 12.49 5.09
N VAL A 247 -9.92 12.43 6.32
CA VAL A 247 -9.15 13.50 6.96
C VAL A 247 -7.79 12.97 7.41
N LYS A 248 -6.79 13.83 7.42
CA LYS A 248 -5.45 13.48 7.91
C LYS A 248 -5.31 13.88 9.37
N LEU A 249 -4.82 12.95 10.19
CA LEU A 249 -4.32 13.29 11.52
C LEU A 249 -3.02 14.07 11.37
N GLU A 250 -2.98 15.25 11.94
CA GLU A 250 -1.73 15.93 12.16
C GLU A 250 -0.98 15.21 13.29
N LYS A 251 0.34 15.09 13.17
CA LYS A 251 1.12 14.58 14.30
C LYS A 251 0.83 15.50 15.47
N PRO A 252 0.47 14.99 16.64
CA PRO A 252 0.47 15.83 17.84
C PRO A 252 1.88 16.42 17.91
N ASP A 253 1.97 17.75 18.03
CA ASP A 253 3.23 18.42 18.26
C ASP A 253 3.93 17.68 19.37
N ALA A 254 5.22 17.36 19.15
CA ALA A 254 6.02 16.69 20.15
C ALA A 254 6.11 17.64 21.35
N VAL A 255 5.26 17.38 22.34
CA VAL A 255 5.33 18.01 23.66
C VAL A 255 6.29 17.20 24.51
#